data_99d0c6ca615f56c7c1c559711693bef9
#
_entry.id   99d0c6ca615f56c7c1c559711693bef9
#
_cell.length_a   1.000
_cell.length_b   1.000
_cell.length_c   1.000
_cell.angle_alpha   90.00
_cell.angle_beta   90.00
_cell.angle_gamma   90.00
#
_symmetry.space_group_name_H-M   'P 1'
#
loop_
_entity.id
_entity.type
_entity.pdbx_description
1 polymer ?
#
loop_
_entity_poly.entity_id
_entity_poly.type
_entity_poly.pdbx_seq_one_letter_code
_entity_poly.pdbx_strand_id
1 'polypeptide(L)'
;VNSIVPISIALFANSAIVEKKKSNYLSYRSKVWQNTARGGLPKLFFEGLNFEKYAEFTINFPLLFIQHNGTYISGSKYTFKDFMDGKIGEIGNRLPTENDLTTHLSTIFTENRLKKYIELRSMDTCGWDCLCSGPAFYVGMLYGNLDEVYELISGWDKNKIINAYLESPKKGF
;
A
#
# COMPACT_ATOMS: atom_id res chain seq x y z
N VAL A 1 6.68 -8.73 -5.59
CA VAL A 1 5.29 -8.40 -5.25
C VAL A 1 4.82 -7.11 -5.94
N ASN A 2 5.60 -6.00 -5.85
CA ASN A 2 5.19 -4.71 -6.42
C ASN A 2 4.95 -4.75 -7.94
N SER A 3 5.73 -5.53 -8.68
CA SER A 3 5.61 -5.65 -10.13
C SER A 3 4.29 -6.29 -10.60
N ILE A 4 3.67 -7.10 -9.76
CA ILE A 4 2.39 -7.78 -10.09
C ILE A 4 1.15 -7.00 -9.64
N VAL A 5 1.31 -5.86 -8.97
CA VAL A 5 0.19 -5.01 -8.54
C VAL A 5 -0.73 -4.61 -9.69
N PRO A 6 -0.24 -4.14 -10.86
CA PRO A 6 -1.13 -3.80 -11.97
C PRO A 6 -1.99 -4.97 -12.45
N ILE A 7 -1.39 -6.17 -12.48
CA ILE A 7 -2.09 -7.40 -12.88
C ILE A 7 -3.19 -7.74 -11.87
N SER A 8 -2.88 -7.68 -10.57
CA SER A 8 -3.88 -7.96 -9.54
C SER A 8 -5.03 -6.96 -9.55
N ILE A 9 -4.76 -5.66 -9.78
CA ILE A 9 -5.82 -4.65 -9.95
C ILE A 9 -6.69 -5.00 -11.16
N ALA A 10 -6.09 -5.32 -12.30
CA ALA A 10 -6.82 -5.60 -13.53
C ALA A 10 -7.68 -6.87 -13.43
N LEU A 11 -7.13 -7.96 -12.87
CA LEU A 11 -7.83 -9.24 -12.70
C LEU A 11 -9.01 -9.15 -11.72
N PHE A 12 -8.83 -8.40 -10.63
CA PHE A 12 -9.80 -8.35 -9.53
C PHE A 12 -10.57 -7.03 -9.46
N ALA A 13 -10.58 -6.26 -10.57
CA ALA A 13 -11.36 -5.04 -10.65
C ALA A 13 -12.88 -5.32 -10.49
N ASN A 14 -13.48 -4.81 -9.43
CA ASN A 14 -14.88 -5.09 -9.08
C ASN A 14 -15.57 -3.91 -8.36
N SER A 15 -15.15 -2.67 -8.60
CA SER A 15 -15.72 -1.50 -7.95
C SER A 15 -16.14 -0.41 -8.97
N ALA A 16 -16.77 -0.82 -10.07
CA ALA A 16 -17.20 0.08 -11.15
C ALA A 16 -18.41 0.95 -10.79
N ILE A 17 -19.21 0.56 -9.79
CA ILE A 17 -20.42 1.27 -9.39
C ILE A 17 -20.16 2.11 -8.15
N VAL A 18 -20.39 3.42 -8.26
CA VAL A 18 -20.25 4.40 -7.19
C VAL A 18 -21.54 5.16 -7.04
N GLU A 19 -22.13 5.23 -5.85
CA GLU A 19 -23.40 5.90 -5.58
C GLU A 19 -24.52 5.50 -6.55
N LYS A 20 -24.62 4.19 -6.84
CA LYS A 20 -25.58 3.59 -7.78
C LYS A 20 -25.39 4.01 -9.25
N LYS A 21 -24.26 4.63 -9.61
CA LYS A 21 -23.94 5.03 -10.99
C LYS A 21 -22.68 4.32 -11.46
N LYS A 22 -22.61 4.01 -12.75
CA LYS A 22 -21.40 3.47 -13.36
C LYS A 22 -20.32 4.55 -13.40
N SER A 23 -19.17 4.27 -12.82
CA SER A 23 -17.98 5.12 -12.93
C SER A 23 -17.25 4.86 -14.26
N ASN A 24 -16.23 5.68 -14.56
CA ASN A 24 -15.35 5.45 -15.71
C ASN A 24 -14.19 4.51 -15.37
N TYR A 25 -14.28 3.76 -14.27
CA TYR A 25 -13.25 2.85 -13.77
C TYR A 25 -13.84 1.47 -13.50
N LEU A 26 -13.07 0.44 -13.79
CA LEU A 26 -13.38 -0.93 -13.41
C LEU A 26 -13.05 -1.17 -11.93
N SER A 27 -11.92 -0.61 -11.46
CA SER A 27 -11.57 -0.52 -10.05
C SER A 27 -11.55 0.94 -9.58
N TYR A 28 -12.69 1.45 -9.15
CA TYR A 28 -12.79 2.80 -8.56
C TYR A 28 -12.03 2.88 -7.23
N ARG A 29 -12.02 1.79 -6.46
CA ARG A 29 -11.21 1.68 -5.25
C ARG A 29 -9.74 2.00 -5.53
N SER A 30 -9.13 1.35 -6.52
CA SER A 30 -7.72 1.60 -6.86
C SER A 30 -7.50 3.04 -7.31
N LYS A 31 -8.45 3.63 -8.05
CA LYS A 31 -8.40 5.06 -8.40
C LYS A 31 -8.39 5.97 -7.17
N VAL A 32 -9.18 5.66 -6.16
CA VAL A 32 -9.18 6.41 -4.89
C VAL A 32 -7.79 6.33 -4.22
N TRP A 33 -7.24 5.12 -4.10
CA TRP A 33 -5.92 4.93 -3.47
C TRP A 33 -4.77 5.60 -4.23
N GLN A 34 -4.80 5.60 -5.57
CA GLN A 34 -3.83 6.32 -6.40
C GLN A 34 -3.83 7.84 -6.14
N ASN A 35 -4.96 8.39 -5.73
CA ASN A 35 -5.14 9.82 -5.47
C ASN A 35 -4.97 10.20 -3.99
N THR A 36 -4.70 9.26 -3.12
CA THR A 36 -4.42 9.58 -1.72
C THR A 36 -2.94 9.85 -1.49
N ALA A 37 -2.61 10.85 -0.69
CA ALA A 37 -1.22 11.16 -0.34
C ALA A 37 -0.53 10.03 0.45
N ARG A 38 -1.28 9.05 0.92
CA ARG A 38 -0.81 7.95 1.77
C ARG A 38 -0.86 6.59 1.11
N GLY A 39 -1.36 6.52 -0.11
CA GLY A 39 -1.56 5.28 -0.86
C GLY A 39 -0.63 5.13 -2.05
N GLY A 40 -0.93 4.11 -2.87
CA GLY A 40 -0.31 3.89 -4.15
C GLY A 40 0.91 2.99 -4.14
N LEU A 41 1.64 3.06 -5.25
CA LEU A 41 2.83 2.26 -5.51
C LEU A 41 4.05 3.19 -5.65
N PRO A 42 4.80 3.45 -4.57
CA PRO A 42 5.94 4.35 -4.59
C PRO A 42 7.03 3.91 -5.58
N LYS A 43 7.55 4.83 -6.37
CA LYS A 43 8.66 4.55 -7.32
C LYS A 43 9.89 3.98 -6.63
N LEU A 44 10.17 4.42 -5.42
CA LEU A 44 11.24 3.90 -4.56
C LEU A 44 11.22 2.37 -4.44
N PHE A 45 10.04 1.74 -4.49
CA PHE A 45 9.92 0.28 -4.38
C PHE A 45 10.53 -0.48 -5.56
N PHE A 46 10.88 0.21 -6.66
CA PHE A 46 11.58 -0.33 -7.82
C PHE A 46 13.06 0.07 -7.90
N GLU A 47 13.60 0.72 -6.86
CA GLU A 47 14.96 1.26 -6.83
C GLU A 47 15.88 0.46 -5.88
N GLY A 48 15.80 -0.87 -5.95
CA GLY A 48 16.60 -1.75 -5.09
C GLY A 48 16.16 -1.66 -3.63
N LEU A 49 14.86 -1.90 -3.39
CA LEU A 49 14.28 -1.90 -2.06
C LEU A 49 14.92 -2.98 -1.18
N ASN A 50 15.37 -2.58 0.01
CA ASN A 50 15.83 -3.44 1.09
C ASN A 50 15.18 -3.00 2.41
N PHE A 51 15.49 -3.67 3.52
CA PHE A 51 14.88 -3.36 4.81
C PHE A 51 15.26 -1.96 5.31
N GLU A 52 16.49 -1.51 5.08
CA GLU A 52 16.97 -0.19 5.49
C GLU A 52 16.20 0.92 4.75
N LYS A 53 16.08 0.81 3.43
CA LYS A 53 15.33 1.77 2.61
C LYS A 53 13.84 1.79 2.96
N TYR A 54 13.26 0.62 3.28
CA TYR A 54 11.88 0.57 3.72
C TYR A 54 11.70 1.22 5.10
N ALA A 55 12.61 0.97 6.03
CA ALA A 55 12.62 1.63 7.34
C ALA A 55 12.77 3.15 7.19
N GLU A 56 13.72 3.61 6.38
CA GLU A 56 13.90 5.03 6.08
C GLU A 56 12.65 5.66 5.46
N PHE A 57 12.03 4.99 4.50
CA PHE A 57 10.76 5.41 3.92
C PHE A 57 9.69 5.56 5.00
N THR A 58 9.54 4.57 5.89
CA THR A 58 8.49 4.59 6.90
C THR A 58 8.70 5.63 7.98
N ILE A 59 9.93 5.82 8.48
CA ILE A 59 10.20 6.85 9.51
C ILE A 59 10.08 8.28 8.97
N ASN A 60 10.37 8.49 7.69
CA ASN A 60 10.20 9.79 7.04
C ASN A 60 8.76 10.00 6.51
N PHE A 61 7.88 8.99 6.61
CA PHE A 61 6.50 9.12 6.17
C PHE A 61 5.70 9.99 7.17
N PRO A 62 4.84 10.91 6.69
CA PRO A 62 4.03 11.75 7.58
C PRO A 62 3.14 10.92 8.51
N LEU A 63 3.01 11.34 9.74
CA LEU A 63 2.05 10.74 10.68
C LEU A 63 0.62 11.02 10.22
N LEU A 64 -0.30 10.09 10.41
CA LEU A 64 -1.73 10.36 10.23
C LEU A 64 -2.32 10.98 11.49
N PHE A 65 -2.10 10.32 12.61
CA PHE A 65 -2.51 10.77 13.95
C PHE A 65 -1.58 10.18 15.01
N ILE A 66 -1.65 10.74 16.20
CA ILE A 66 -0.98 10.26 17.40
C ILE A 66 -2.06 10.05 18.46
N GLN A 67 -2.05 8.89 19.10
CA GLN A 67 -2.90 8.65 20.26
C GLN A 67 -2.21 9.16 21.52
N HIS A 68 -2.85 10.08 22.24
CA HIS A 68 -2.34 10.66 23.47
C HIS A 68 -3.46 10.89 24.46
N ASN A 69 -3.35 10.35 25.67
CA ASN A 69 -4.35 10.51 26.76
C ASN A 69 -5.79 10.20 26.31
N GLY A 70 -5.98 9.11 25.54
CA GLY A 70 -7.30 8.67 25.07
C GLY A 70 -7.87 9.49 23.89
N THR A 71 -7.14 10.47 23.38
CA THR A 71 -7.55 11.30 22.24
C THR A 71 -6.66 11.07 21.02
N TYR A 72 -7.18 11.42 19.82
CA TYR A 72 -6.41 11.41 18.58
C TYR A 72 -6.02 12.84 18.21
N ILE A 73 -4.71 13.06 18.05
CA ILE A 73 -4.13 14.34 17.62
C ILE A 73 -3.67 14.18 16.19
N SER A 74 -3.97 15.14 15.32
CA SER A 74 -3.50 15.13 13.93
C SER A 74 -1.98 15.17 13.88
N GLY A 75 -1.38 14.20 13.21
CA GLY A 75 0.07 14.11 13.03
C GLY A 75 0.58 14.66 11.70
N SER A 76 -0.31 15.15 10.81
CA SER A 76 -0.01 15.42 9.40
C SER A 76 1.14 16.39 9.12
N LYS A 77 1.52 17.24 10.09
CA LYS A 77 2.67 18.16 9.98
C LYS A 77 4.00 17.52 10.40
N TYR A 78 4.00 16.32 10.95
CA TYR A 78 5.17 15.65 11.49
C TYR A 78 5.41 14.33 10.78
N THR A 79 6.66 13.91 10.71
CA THR A 79 7.06 12.55 10.35
C THR A 79 7.18 11.67 11.60
N PHE A 80 7.28 10.36 11.41
CA PHE A 80 7.60 9.50 12.55
C PHE A 80 9.01 9.79 13.11
N LYS A 81 9.93 10.26 12.25
CA LYS A 81 11.26 10.72 12.67
C LYS A 81 11.17 11.91 13.62
N ASP A 82 10.31 12.90 13.33
CA ASP A 82 10.10 14.02 14.25
C ASP A 82 9.56 13.56 15.60
N PHE A 83 8.74 12.51 15.61
CA PHE A 83 8.27 11.88 16.84
C PHE A 83 9.42 11.22 17.60
N MET A 84 10.30 10.48 16.92
CA MET A 84 11.49 9.88 17.52
C MET A 84 12.45 10.93 18.09
N ASP A 85 12.52 12.10 17.48
CA ASP A 85 13.35 13.23 17.91
C ASP A 85 12.70 14.07 19.04
N GLY A 86 11.49 13.70 19.52
CA GLY A 86 10.78 14.44 20.58
C GLY A 86 10.35 15.85 20.18
N LYS A 87 10.04 16.08 18.88
CA LYS A 87 9.72 17.41 18.35
C LYS A 87 8.24 17.77 18.39
N ILE A 88 7.37 16.91 18.96
CA ILE A 88 5.93 17.10 18.94
C ILE A 88 5.45 17.71 20.26
N GLY A 89 5.37 19.04 20.30
CA GLY A 89 5.00 19.79 21.50
C GLY A 89 3.59 19.50 22.00
N GLU A 90 2.64 19.20 21.11
CA GLU A 90 1.24 18.90 21.42
C GLU A 90 1.07 17.68 22.34
N ILE A 91 2.09 16.82 22.43
CA ILE A 91 2.10 15.65 23.30
C ILE A 91 3.20 15.72 24.39
N GLY A 92 3.67 16.94 24.70
CA GLY A 92 4.71 17.16 25.71
C GLY A 92 6.08 16.62 25.30
N ASN A 93 6.36 16.56 23.99
CA ASN A 93 7.64 16.05 23.44
C ASN A 93 7.99 14.62 23.87
N ARG A 94 7.00 13.80 24.24
CA ARG A 94 7.25 12.39 24.54
C ARG A 94 7.84 11.66 23.35
N LEU A 95 8.62 10.62 23.62
CA LEU A 95 9.13 9.72 22.58
C LEU A 95 8.06 8.67 22.19
N PRO A 96 8.13 8.11 20.97
CA PRO A 96 7.22 7.06 20.56
C PRO A 96 7.45 5.75 21.31
N THR A 97 6.38 5.00 21.48
CA THR A 97 6.38 3.63 21.96
C THR A 97 6.34 2.66 20.77
N GLU A 98 6.53 1.35 21.03
CA GLU A 98 6.33 0.30 20.02
C GLU A 98 4.89 0.30 19.46
N ASN A 99 3.90 0.63 20.29
CA ASN A 99 2.52 0.74 19.85
C ASN A 99 2.31 1.93 18.88
N ASP A 100 3.00 3.05 19.11
CA ASP A 100 2.97 4.19 18.19
C ASP A 100 3.57 3.81 16.83
N LEU A 101 4.67 3.05 16.80
CA LEU A 101 5.27 2.53 15.57
C LEU A 101 4.31 1.58 14.84
N THR A 102 3.72 0.63 15.55
CA THR A 102 2.75 -0.33 14.98
C THR A 102 1.55 0.40 14.38
N THR A 103 1.05 1.41 15.07
CA THR A 103 -0.03 2.27 14.60
C THR A 103 0.39 3.05 13.35
N HIS A 104 1.58 3.66 13.37
CA HIS A 104 2.11 4.39 12.22
C HIS A 104 2.24 3.50 10.98
N LEU A 105 2.86 2.34 11.10
CA LEU A 105 2.97 1.37 10.01
C LEU A 105 1.59 0.96 9.46
N SER A 106 0.58 0.89 10.32
CA SER A 106 -0.80 0.57 9.93
C SER A 106 -1.50 1.69 9.16
N THR A 107 -0.98 2.92 9.21
CA THR A 107 -1.54 4.11 8.51
C THR A 107 -0.80 4.46 7.21
N ILE A 108 0.18 3.68 6.79
CA ILE A 108 0.82 3.78 5.47
C ILE A 108 0.03 2.88 4.51
N PHE A 109 -0.63 3.48 3.53
CA PHE A 109 -1.61 2.79 2.68
C PHE A 109 -1.07 2.43 1.29
N THR A 110 0.20 2.05 1.20
CA THR A 110 0.77 1.53 -0.05
C THR A 110 0.09 0.23 -0.49
N GLU A 111 0.16 -0.11 -1.78
CA GLU A 111 -0.46 -1.30 -2.36
C GLU A 111 0.06 -2.60 -1.71
N ASN A 112 1.35 -2.61 -1.38
CA ASN A 112 1.96 -3.64 -0.54
C ASN A 112 2.58 -2.97 0.67
N ARG A 113 2.33 -3.50 1.84
CA ARG A 113 2.78 -2.95 3.11
C ARG A 113 3.51 -4.01 3.93
N LEU A 114 4.75 -3.70 4.33
CA LEU A 114 5.52 -4.55 5.20
C LEU A 114 5.22 -4.20 6.67
N LYS A 115 4.82 -5.22 7.40
CA LYS A 115 4.66 -5.23 8.86
C LYS A 115 5.47 -6.41 9.43
N LYS A 116 4.88 -7.25 10.28
CA LYS A 116 5.44 -8.60 10.61
C LYS A 116 5.25 -9.59 9.45
N TYR A 117 4.51 -9.19 8.45
CA TYR A 117 4.20 -9.92 7.21
C TYR A 117 4.03 -8.91 6.08
N ILE A 118 4.02 -9.37 4.84
CA ILE A 118 3.68 -8.55 3.68
C ILE A 118 2.15 -8.55 3.53
N GLU A 119 1.54 -7.39 3.68
CA GLU A 119 0.11 -7.19 3.47
C GLU A 119 -0.14 -6.76 2.02
N LEU A 120 -0.90 -7.56 1.29
CA LEU A 120 -1.26 -7.35 -0.10
C LEU A 120 -2.63 -6.67 -0.17
N ARG A 121 -2.71 -5.50 -0.80
CA ARG A 121 -3.85 -4.59 -0.67
C ARG A 121 -4.46 -4.15 -2.00
N SER A 122 -3.89 -4.56 -3.14
CA SER A 122 -4.19 -4.00 -4.45
C SER A 122 -5.52 -4.45 -5.08
N MET A 123 -6.12 -5.51 -4.56
CA MET A 123 -7.35 -6.06 -5.14
C MET A 123 -8.61 -5.39 -4.62
N ASP A 124 -9.65 -5.35 -5.46
CA ASP A 124 -11.00 -5.11 -5.00
C ASP A 124 -11.55 -6.37 -4.30
N THR A 125 -12.54 -6.17 -3.44
CA THR A 125 -13.30 -7.29 -2.90
C THR A 125 -14.36 -7.75 -3.89
N CYS A 126 -14.80 -8.99 -3.75
CA CYS A 126 -15.88 -9.56 -4.56
C CYS A 126 -16.90 -10.29 -3.67
N GLY A 127 -17.93 -10.87 -4.29
CA GLY A 127 -18.89 -11.68 -3.59
C GLY A 127 -18.30 -12.94 -2.95
N TRP A 128 -19.08 -13.61 -2.12
CA TRP A 128 -18.63 -14.79 -1.36
C TRP A 128 -18.00 -15.87 -2.25
N ASP A 129 -18.56 -16.10 -3.43
CA ASP A 129 -18.11 -17.14 -4.37
C ASP A 129 -16.70 -16.92 -4.92
N CYS A 130 -16.21 -15.70 -4.90
CA CYS A 130 -14.88 -15.36 -5.41
C CYS A 130 -13.92 -14.82 -4.33
N LEU A 131 -14.34 -14.75 -3.08
CA LEU A 131 -13.55 -14.14 -2.00
C LEU A 131 -12.15 -14.78 -1.86
N CYS A 132 -12.04 -16.08 -2.07
CA CYS A 132 -10.78 -16.83 -1.98
C CYS A 132 -9.89 -16.72 -3.23
N SER A 133 -10.38 -16.19 -4.34
CA SER A 133 -9.59 -16.13 -5.59
C SER A 133 -8.37 -15.20 -5.50
N GLY A 134 -8.49 -14.09 -4.79
CA GLY A 134 -7.39 -13.18 -4.53
C GLY A 134 -6.26 -13.82 -3.70
N PRO A 135 -6.54 -14.37 -2.52
CA PRO A 135 -5.56 -15.16 -1.76
C PRO A 135 -4.96 -16.30 -2.58
N ALA A 136 -5.76 -17.06 -3.32
CA ALA A 136 -5.28 -18.15 -4.17
C ALA A 136 -4.30 -17.67 -5.25
N PHE A 137 -4.59 -16.53 -5.89
CA PHE A 137 -3.68 -15.92 -6.87
C PHE A 137 -2.31 -15.63 -6.23
N TYR A 138 -2.29 -14.95 -5.09
CA TYR A 138 -1.02 -14.62 -4.44
C TYR A 138 -0.30 -15.85 -3.86
N VAL A 139 -1.04 -16.82 -3.34
CA VAL A 139 -0.44 -18.09 -2.88
C VAL A 139 0.22 -18.80 -4.06
N GLY A 140 -0.45 -18.88 -5.22
CA GLY A 140 0.14 -19.46 -6.43
C GLY A 140 1.41 -18.75 -6.87
N MET A 141 1.43 -17.42 -6.85
CA MET A 141 2.56 -16.60 -7.27
C MET A 141 3.74 -16.63 -6.28
N LEU A 142 3.49 -16.72 -4.97
CA LEU A 142 4.52 -16.55 -3.95
C LEU A 142 4.98 -17.85 -3.30
N TYR A 143 4.17 -18.91 -3.34
CA TYR A 143 4.47 -20.21 -2.73
C TYR A 143 4.43 -21.36 -3.72
N GLY A 144 3.91 -21.17 -4.94
CA GLY A 144 3.88 -22.19 -5.97
C GLY A 144 5.22 -22.31 -6.66
N ASN A 145 5.56 -21.36 -7.52
CA ASN A 145 6.81 -21.36 -8.30
C ASN A 145 7.47 -19.98 -8.26
N LEU A 146 7.96 -19.59 -7.09
CA LEU A 146 8.49 -18.25 -6.85
C LEU A 146 9.68 -17.90 -7.74
N ASP A 147 10.57 -18.86 -7.98
CA ASP A 147 11.80 -18.64 -8.77
C ASP A 147 11.46 -18.32 -10.23
N GLU A 148 10.56 -19.09 -10.85
CA GLU A 148 10.10 -18.87 -12.22
C GLU A 148 9.35 -17.52 -12.34
N VAL A 149 8.48 -17.21 -11.39
CA VAL A 149 7.79 -15.93 -11.32
C VAL A 149 8.79 -14.79 -11.17
N TYR A 150 9.80 -14.95 -10.30
CA TYR A 150 10.83 -13.94 -10.09
C TYR A 150 11.66 -13.71 -11.37
N GLU A 151 12.10 -14.75 -12.05
CA GLU A 151 12.81 -14.65 -13.33
C GLU A 151 11.99 -13.90 -14.37
N LEU A 152 10.70 -14.26 -14.50
CA LEU A 152 9.78 -13.61 -15.43
C LEU A 152 9.66 -12.10 -15.17
N ILE A 153 9.38 -11.70 -13.92
CA ILE A 153 9.12 -10.31 -13.58
C ILE A 153 10.38 -9.45 -13.43
N SER A 154 11.56 -10.07 -13.20
CA SER A 154 12.82 -9.34 -13.04
C SER A 154 13.26 -8.62 -14.32
N GLY A 155 12.85 -9.15 -15.47
CA GLY A 155 13.09 -8.53 -16.78
C GLY A 155 12.11 -7.43 -17.17
N TRP A 156 11.11 -7.12 -16.35
CA TRP A 156 10.10 -6.14 -16.72
C TRP A 156 10.60 -4.71 -16.51
N ASP A 157 10.30 -3.85 -17.50
CA ASP A 157 10.60 -2.43 -17.40
C ASP A 157 9.75 -1.74 -16.34
N LYS A 158 10.42 -1.09 -15.37
CA LYS A 158 9.77 -0.43 -14.24
C LYS A 158 8.80 0.69 -14.66
N ASN A 159 9.09 1.41 -15.75
CA ASN A 159 8.20 2.48 -16.22
C ASN A 159 6.93 1.89 -16.83
N LYS A 160 7.04 0.74 -17.52
CA LYS A 160 5.87 0.00 -18.02
C LYS A 160 5.00 -0.49 -16.87
N ILE A 161 5.61 -1.00 -15.78
CA ILE A 161 4.86 -1.42 -14.58
C ILE A 161 4.13 -0.22 -13.96
N ILE A 162 4.79 0.90 -13.80
CA ILE A 162 4.18 2.12 -13.23
C ILE A 162 3.05 2.63 -14.13
N ASN A 163 3.24 2.65 -15.44
CA ASN A 163 2.20 3.06 -16.39
C ASN A 163 1.01 2.10 -16.35
N ALA A 164 1.26 0.78 -16.34
CA ALA A 164 0.21 -0.23 -16.18
C ALA A 164 -0.55 -0.05 -14.87
N TYR A 165 0.14 0.27 -13.76
CA TYR A 165 -0.49 0.58 -12.49
C TYR A 165 -1.46 1.78 -12.57
N LEU A 166 -1.08 2.83 -13.28
CA LEU A 166 -1.92 4.02 -13.44
C LEU A 166 -3.15 3.76 -14.32
N GLU A 167 -3.03 2.85 -15.29
CA GLU A 167 -4.07 2.56 -16.28
C GLU A 167 -5.01 1.41 -15.87
N SER A 168 -4.52 0.41 -15.15
CA SER A 168 -5.27 -0.79 -14.80
C SER A 168 -6.61 -0.54 -14.07
N PRO A 169 -6.77 0.49 -13.22
CA PRO A 169 -8.07 0.78 -12.61
C PRO A 169 -9.15 1.16 -13.63
N LYS A 170 -8.76 1.69 -14.77
CA LYS A 170 -9.68 2.15 -15.83
C LYS A 170 -9.87 1.10 -16.91
N LYS A 171 -8.78 0.50 -17.37
CA LYS A 171 -8.79 -0.38 -18.54
C LYS A 171 -9.06 -1.85 -18.18
N GLY A 172 -8.66 -2.26 -16.96
CA GLY A 172 -8.59 -3.68 -16.63
C GLY A 172 -7.51 -4.39 -17.43
N PHE A 173 -7.82 -5.58 -17.88
CA PHE A 173 -7.02 -6.35 -18.84
C PHE A 173 -7.24 -5.88 -20.25
#